data_8e86ff9509c85e1fa5f86147acae600c
#
_entry.id   8e86ff9509c85e1fa5f86147acae600c
#
_cell.length_a   1.000
_cell.length_b   1.000
_cell.length_c   1.000
_cell.angle_alpha   90.00
_cell.angle_beta   90.00
_cell.angle_gamma   90.00
#
_symmetry.space_group_name_H-M   'P 1'
#
loop_
_entity.id
_entity.type
_entity.pdbx_description
1 polymer ?
#
loop_
_entity_poly.entity_id
_entity_poly.type
_entity_poly.pdbx_seq_one_letter_code
_entity_poly.pdbx_strand_id
1 'polypeptide(L)'
;TVGNYEYVFMWHLDQAAGLHYKIQATGILSTAPIDSGVTVPWGTNVNEGVMAPFHQHVFNLRIDPTIDGDKNSFIEEDSVAMPMNENNPFGVGYETKTKILSKSTSSDSAPNRVHKIINASSINTNSGKPVAYAIHSPMNQMLLAHPSSWHGKRAKYAYHPFWVTAHRDSELYAAGDYTYQSLPDNNSDLGAWADRKDSTEDTDIVIWHSISLTHNPRTEDYPVMPCDTITVSLKPSGFFGQNPALDVPQSTQRSNGSRLVEDTALPVAVGGQSCGTRESKL
;
A
#
# COMPACT_ATOMS: atom_id res chain seq x y z
N THR A 1 -20.56 -1.61 4.22
CA THR A 1 -21.42 -0.60 3.59
C THR A 1 -21.33 0.70 4.35
N VAL A 2 -21.10 1.80 3.68
CA VAL A 2 -21.11 3.15 4.24
C VAL A 2 -21.95 4.05 3.30
N GLY A 3 -23.16 4.43 3.75
CA GLY A 3 -24.12 5.13 2.88
C GLY A 3 -24.44 4.29 1.66
N ASN A 4 -24.20 4.84 0.47
CA ASN A 4 -24.43 4.16 -0.81
C ASN A 4 -23.26 3.31 -1.28
N TYR A 5 -22.13 3.32 -0.57
CA TYR A 5 -20.89 2.68 -0.99
C TYR A 5 -20.67 1.34 -0.32
N GLU A 6 -20.12 0.41 -1.09
CA GLU A 6 -19.69 -0.90 -0.64
C GLU A 6 -18.17 -0.98 -0.65
N TYR A 7 -17.60 -1.37 0.49
CA TYR A 7 -16.16 -1.59 0.63
C TYR A 7 -15.91 -3.03 1.03
N VAL A 8 -15.00 -3.69 0.32
CA VAL A 8 -14.55 -5.04 0.65
C VAL A 8 -13.09 -4.98 1.03
N PHE A 9 -12.77 -5.40 2.24
CA PHE A 9 -11.41 -5.48 2.75
C PHE A 9 -10.98 -6.93 2.79
N MET A 10 -9.89 -7.25 2.09
CA MET A 10 -9.41 -8.62 1.96
C MET A 10 -7.94 -8.71 2.35
N TRP A 11 -7.62 -9.80 3.03
CA TRP A 11 -6.25 -10.19 3.31
C TRP A 11 -5.89 -11.39 2.46
N HIS A 12 -4.76 -11.33 1.77
CA HIS A 12 -4.19 -12.41 1.02
C HIS A 12 -2.76 -12.66 1.50
N LEU A 13 -2.48 -13.90 1.88
CA LEU A 13 -1.17 -14.38 2.31
C LEU A 13 -0.64 -15.29 1.22
N ASP A 14 0.54 -15.03 0.73
CA ASP A 14 1.18 -15.87 -0.26
C ASP A 14 2.28 -16.76 0.34
N GLN A 15 2.72 -17.76 -0.42
CA GLN A 15 3.73 -18.71 0.01
C GLN A 15 5.16 -18.13 0.04
N ALA A 16 5.34 -16.93 -0.51
CA ALA A 16 6.59 -16.18 -0.41
C ALA A 16 6.62 -15.27 0.83
N ALA A 17 5.71 -15.50 1.79
CA ALA A 17 5.51 -14.72 3.01
C ALA A 17 5.11 -13.26 2.76
N GLY A 18 4.51 -12.99 1.62
CA GLY A 18 3.87 -11.71 1.34
C GLY A 18 2.50 -11.60 2.01
N LEU A 19 2.23 -10.43 2.59
CA LEU A 19 0.94 -10.05 3.14
C LEU A 19 0.34 -8.95 2.27
N HIS A 20 -0.82 -9.20 1.67
CA HIS A 20 -1.48 -8.27 0.77
C HIS A 20 -2.81 -7.81 1.36
N TYR A 21 -2.94 -6.53 1.58
CA TYR A 21 -4.19 -5.89 1.96
C TYR A 21 -4.83 -5.28 0.73
N LYS A 22 -6.01 -5.79 0.39
CA LYS A 22 -6.77 -5.35 -0.78
C LYS A 22 -8.04 -4.65 -0.37
N ILE A 23 -8.27 -3.46 -0.91
CA ILE A 23 -9.50 -2.68 -0.75
C ILE A 23 -10.21 -2.68 -2.07
N GLN A 24 -11.48 -3.10 -2.09
CA GLN A 24 -12.36 -2.94 -3.24
C GLN A 24 -13.46 -1.95 -2.89
N ALA A 25 -13.68 -1.00 -3.75
CA ALA A 25 -14.70 0.04 -3.60
C ALA A 25 -15.68 0.00 -4.78
N THR A 26 -16.96 -0.06 -4.48
CA THR A 26 -18.07 -0.05 -5.43
C THR A 26 -19.34 0.48 -4.74
N GLY A 27 -20.50 0.26 -5.31
CA GLY A 27 -21.81 0.61 -4.76
C GLY A 27 -22.61 1.50 -5.69
N ILE A 28 -23.60 2.19 -5.13
CA ILE A 28 -24.47 3.13 -5.85
C ILE A 28 -23.84 4.51 -5.78
N LEU A 29 -23.64 5.13 -6.94
CA LEU A 29 -23.07 6.47 -7.03
C LEU A 29 -23.92 7.50 -6.28
N SER A 30 -23.28 8.30 -5.42
CA SER A 30 -23.94 9.44 -4.79
C SER A 30 -24.14 10.55 -5.80
N THR A 31 -25.37 11.02 -5.93
CA THR A 31 -25.79 12.01 -6.93
C THR A 31 -26.62 13.11 -6.32
N ALA A 32 -26.69 14.23 -7.02
CA ALA A 32 -27.57 15.37 -6.72
C ALA A 32 -28.31 15.79 -7.99
N PRO A 33 -29.50 16.37 -7.87
CA PRO A 33 -30.20 16.95 -9.01
C PRO A 33 -29.47 18.18 -9.54
N ILE A 34 -29.54 18.41 -10.84
CA ILE A 34 -29.00 19.58 -11.53
C ILE A 34 -29.94 19.96 -12.68
N ASP A 35 -30.08 21.25 -12.96
CA ASP A 35 -30.89 21.70 -14.08
C ASP A 35 -30.28 21.29 -15.43
N SER A 36 -31.13 21.00 -16.40
CA SER A 36 -30.70 20.60 -17.74
C SER A 36 -29.80 21.68 -18.37
N GLY A 37 -28.66 21.24 -18.90
CA GLY A 37 -27.63 22.10 -19.53
C GLY A 37 -26.72 22.86 -18.56
N VAL A 38 -26.95 22.79 -17.25
CA VAL A 38 -26.04 23.35 -16.23
C VAL A 38 -24.90 22.40 -15.94
N THR A 39 -23.68 22.94 -15.77
CA THR A 39 -22.48 22.20 -15.34
C THR A 39 -21.81 22.90 -14.16
N VAL A 40 -21.11 22.15 -13.35
CA VAL A 40 -20.35 22.65 -12.20
C VAL A 40 -18.90 22.14 -12.24
N PRO A 41 -17.93 22.91 -11.74
CA PRO A 41 -16.52 22.48 -11.78
C PRO A 41 -16.15 21.40 -10.74
N TRP A 42 -17.05 21.08 -9.83
CA TRP A 42 -16.83 20.11 -8.73
C TRP A 42 -17.64 18.82 -8.89
N GLY A 43 -18.16 18.52 -10.09
CA GLY A 43 -18.93 17.32 -10.35
C GLY A 43 -19.06 17.04 -11.84
N THR A 44 -19.53 15.84 -12.15
CA THR A 44 -19.83 15.36 -13.51
C THR A 44 -21.31 15.13 -13.67
N ASN A 45 -21.91 15.64 -14.76
CA ASN A 45 -23.27 15.24 -15.15
C ASN A 45 -23.20 13.81 -15.71
N VAL A 46 -23.71 12.87 -14.96
CA VAL A 46 -23.66 11.44 -15.28
C VAL A 46 -24.90 10.94 -16.02
N ASN A 47 -25.99 11.72 -15.95
CA ASN A 47 -27.21 11.54 -16.72
C ASN A 47 -27.96 12.90 -16.82
N GLU A 48 -29.00 12.99 -17.64
CA GLU A 48 -29.82 14.19 -17.71
C GLU A 48 -30.46 14.51 -16.35
N GLY A 49 -30.22 15.72 -15.85
CA GLY A 49 -30.70 16.16 -14.54
C GLY A 49 -29.97 15.52 -13.34
N VAL A 50 -28.90 14.78 -13.56
CA VAL A 50 -28.17 14.06 -12.51
C VAL A 50 -26.71 14.42 -12.53
N MET A 51 -26.21 15.02 -11.45
CA MET A 51 -24.81 15.36 -11.23
C MET A 51 -24.24 14.51 -10.10
N ALA A 52 -23.02 14.00 -10.28
CA ALA A 52 -22.26 13.31 -9.26
C ALA A 52 -21.08 14.19 -8.79
N PRO A 53 -21.03 14.58 -7.51
CA PRO A 53 -19.97 15.44 -6.99
C PRO A 53 -18.64 14.68 -6.88
N PHE A 54 -17.52 15.39 -7.08
CA PHE A 54 -16.17 14.88 -6.83
C PHE A 54 -15.98 14.67 -5.33
N HIS A 55 -15.36 13.56 -4.95
CA HIS A 55 -15.12 13.23 -3.55
C HIS A 55 -13.93 12.29 -3.39
N GLN A 56 -13.50 12.09 -2.15
CA GLN A 56 -12.39 11.21 -1.82
C GLN A 56 -12.80 10.17 -0.79
N HIS A 57 -12.23 8.97 -0.94
CA HIS A 57 -12.29 7.90 0.04
C HIS A 57 -10.91 7.75 0.65
N VAL A 58 -10.80 7.92 1.96
CA VAL A 58 -9.52 7.81 2.68
C VAL A 58 -9.59 6.64 3.65
N PHE A 59 -8.67 5.72 3.50
CA PHE A 59 -8.46 4.59 4.41
C PHE A 59 -7.16 4.80 5.15
N ASN A 60 -7.08 4.32 6.38
CA ASN A 60 -5.83 4.32 7.13
C ASN A 60 -5.58 2.92 7.68
N LEU A 61 -4.45 2.33 7.31
CA LEU A 61 -3.99 1.03 7.78
C LEU A 61 -3.01 1.24 8.93
N ARG A 62 -3.39 0.80 10.14
CA ARG A 62 -2.49 0.73 11.29
C ARG A 62 -1.70 -0.56 11.21
N ILE A 63 -0.38 -0.45 11.18
CA ILE A 63 0.55 -1.57 11.15
C ILE A 63 1.35 -1.54 12.44
N ASP A 64 1.19 -2.58 13.25
CA ASP A 64 1.88 -2.81 14.52
C ASP A 64 2.84 -3.98 14.29
N PRO A 65 4.11 -3.71 13.92
CA PRO A 65 5.01 -4.74 13.45
C PRO A 65 5.76 -5.41 14.59
N THR A 66 6.05 -6.70 14.40
CA THR A 66 7.00 -7.47 15.21
C THR A 66 7.94 -8.21 14.25
N ILE A 67 8.83 -7.45 13.60
CA ILE A 67 9.76 -7.99 12.61
C ILE A 67 10.96 -8.55 13.35
N ASP A 68 10.94 -9.88 13.56
CA ASP A 68 11.98 -10.63 14.30
C ASP A 68 12.26 -10.04 15.71
N GLY A 69 11.19 -9.60 16.38
CA GLY A 69 11.21 -8.97 17.70
C GLY A 69 10.55 -7.58 17.70
N ASP A 70 10.31 -7.05 18.90
CA ASP A 70 9.51 -5.85 19.12
C ASP A 70 10.28 -4.54 18.84
N LYS A 71 11.61 -4.62 18.70
CA LYS A 71 12.43 -3.43 18.44
C LYS A 71 12.62 -3.25 16.95
N ASN A 72 11.84 -2.35 16.40
CA ASN A 72 11.87 -2.06 14.97
C ASN A 72 12.16 -0.58 14.69
N SER A 73 12.49 -0.29 13.45
CA SER A 73 12.66 1.08 12.94
C SER A 73 11.97 1.19 11.59
N PHE A 74 11.41 2.35 11.30
CA PHE A 74 10.84 2.66 9.99
C PHE A 74 11.79 3.50 9.17
N ILE A 75 12.03 3.11 7.92
CA ILE A 75 13.04 3.72 7.06
C ILE A 75 12.49 4.12 5.70
N GLU A 76 13.08 5.18 5.15
CA GLU A 76 13.03 5.52 3.72
C GLU A 76 14.28 4.95 3.04
N GLU A 77 14.11 4.20 1.95
CA GLU A 77 15.21 3.75 1.11
C GLU A 77 15.01 4.32 -0.30
N ASP A 78 15.91 5.19 -0.71
CA ASP A 78 15.89 5.84 -2.02
C ASP A 78 16.93 5.20 -2.95
N SER A 79 16.50 4.79 -4.16
CA SER A 79 17.43 4.42 -5.23
C SER A 79 17.84 5.67 -5.98
N VAL A 80 19.15 5.97 -5.99
CA VAL A 80 19.72 7.17 -6.59
C VAL A 80 20.78 6.82 -7.62
N ALA A 81 20.77 7.53 -8.76
CA ALA A 81 21.77 7.34 -9.79
C ALA A 81 23.18 7.66 -9.27
N MET A 82 24.13 6.80 -9.59
CA MET A 82 25.54 7.07 -9.34
C MET A 82 26.10 8.03 -10.41
N PRO A 83 27.03 8.92 -10.05
CA PRO A 83 27.69 9.77 -11.03
C PRO A 83 28.45 8.93 -12.06
N MET A 84 28.48 9.39 -13.29
CA MET A 84 29.30 8.79 -14.35
C MET A 84 30.76 9.12 -14.11
N ASN A 85 31.58 8.12 -13.76
CA ASN A 85 33.00 8.23 -13.46
C ASN A 85 33.70 6.87 -13.67
N GLU A 86 34.92 6.72 -13.17
CA GLU A 86 35.70 5.48 -13.30
C GLU A 86 34.99 4.26 -12.70
N ASN A 87 34.20 4.43 -11.64
CA ASN A 87 33.44 3.35 -11.00
C ASN A 87 32.08 3.09 -11.68
N ASN A 88 31.63 4.00 -12.55
CA ASN A 88 30.38 3.90 -13.30
C ASN A 88 30.57 4.45 -14.71
N PRO A 89 31.47 3.84 -15.52
CA PRO A 89 31.89 4.44 -16.81
C PRO A 89 30.79 4.48 -17.86
N PHE A 90 29.75 3.65 -17.72
CA PHE A 90 28.60 3.64 -18.62
C PHE A 90 27.43 4.44 -18.11
N GLY A 91 27.49 5.00 -16.90
CA GLY A 91 26.45 5.82 -16.29
C GLY A 91 25.13 5.10 -15.97
N VAL A 92 25.11 3.77 -15.91
CA VAL A 92 23.90 2.95 -15.70
C VAL A 92 23.76 2.45 -14.25
N GLY A 93 24.79 2.66 -13.42
CA GLY A 93 24.80 2.26 -12.02
C GLY A 93 23.92 3.15 -11.16
N TYR A 94 23.34 2.57 -10.12
CA TYR A 94 22.65 3.29 -9.05
C TYR A 94 22.97 2.63 -7.70
N GLU A 95 22.75 3.38 -6.63
CA GLU A 95 22.93 2.92 -5.25
C GLU A 95 21.66 3.16 -4.44
N THR A 96 21.55 2.53 -3.28
CA THR A 96 20.47 2.78 -2.31
C THR A 96 20.98 3.64 -1.17
N LYS A 97 20.19 4.66 -0.80
CA LYS A 97 20.42 5.51 0.37
C LYS A 97 19.30 5.31 1.37
N THR A 98 19.67 4.97 2.59
CA THR A 98 18.71 4.70 3.68
C THR A 98 18.69 5.86 4.66
N LYS A 99 17.47 6.24 5.09
CA LYS A 99 17.25 7.22 6.15
C LYS A 99 16.29 6.60 7.18
N ILE A 100 16.75 6.53 8.43
CA ILE A 100 15.92 6.10 9.56
C ILE A 100 15.05 7.28 9.99
N LEU A 101 13.76 7.03 10.20
CA LEU A 101 12.85 7.99 10.83
C LEU A 101 12.91 7.77 12.34
N SER A 102 13.89 8.40 12.98
CA SER A 102 14.24 8.16 14.40
C SER A 102 13.30 8.82 15.40
N LYS A 103 12.37 9.63 14.94
CA LYS A 103 11.35 10.28 15.78
C LYS A 103 9.99 10.21 15.11
N SER A 104 8.94 10.19 15.92
CA SER A 104 7.56 10.26 15.42
C SER A 104 7.40 11.39 14.40
N THR A 105 6.96 11.04 13.18
CA THR A 105 6.87 11.97 12.05
C THR A 105 6.01 11.39 10.92
N SER A 106 5.69 12.24 9.95
CA SER A 106 5.18 11.80 8.64
C SER A 106 6.31 11.53 7.66
N SER A 107 6.01 10.78 6.61
CA SER A 107 6.88 10.52 5.47
C SER A 107 6.08 10.50 4.18
N ASP A 108 6.64 11.07 3.12
CA ASP A 108 6.01 11.16 1.82
C ASP A 108 6.58 10.16 0.82
N SER A 109 5.74 9.74 -0.11
CA SER A 109 6.18 8.99 -1.28
C SER A 109 7.06 9.88 -2.17
N ALA A 110 8.10 9.28 -2.75
CA ALA A 110 8.97 9.94 -3.71
C ALA A 110 9.29 8.96 -4.86
N PRO A 111 9.68 9.44 -6.05
CA PRO A 111 10.17 8.58 -7.10
C PRO A 111 11.33 7.70 -6.60
N ASN A 112 11.26 6.41 -6.89
CA ASN A 112 12.27 5.40 -6.50
C ASN A 112 12.46 5.21 -4.98
N ARG A 113 11.51 5.68 -4.14
CA ARG A 113 11.50 5.46 -2.70
C ARG A 113 10.71 4.22 -2.33
N VAL A 114 11.27 3.42 -1.42
CA VAL A 114 10.59 2.31 -0.76
C VAL A 114 10.64 2.54 0.75
N HIS A 115 9.51 2.33 1.41
CA HIS A 115 9.47 2.33 2.88
C HIS A 115 9.63 0.90 3.39
N LYS A 116 10.44 0.74 4.43
CA LYS A 116 10.69 -0.56 5.05
C LYS A 116 10.59 -0.49 6.57
N ILE A 117 10.19 -1.60 7.15
CA ILE A 117 10.27 -1.85 8.58
C ILE A 117 11.45 -2.79 8.77
N ILE A 118 12.43 -2.39 9.57
CA ILE A 118 13.66 -3.15 9.80
C ILE A 118 13.81 -3.54 11.27
N ASN A 119 14.51 -4.64 11.52
CA ASN A 119 15.09 -4.93 12.82
C ASN A 119 16.61 -4.81 12.71
N ALA A 120 17.17 -3.75 13.30
CA ALA A 120 18.60 -3.46 13.23
C ALA A 120 19.47 -4.48 13.97
N SER A 121 18.90 -5.21 14.93
CA SER A 121 19.59 -6.23 15.73
C SER A 121 19.62 -7.60 15.06
N SER A 122 18.78 -7.83 14.04
CA SER A 122 18.70 -9.09 13.31
C SER A 122 19.26 -8.91 11.90
N ILE A 123 20.37 -9.58 11.64
CA ILE A 123 21.14 -9.43 10.39
C ILE A 123 20.99 -10.67 9.52
N ASN A 124 20.57 -10.47 8.28
CA ASN A 124 20.57 -11.53 7.27
C ASN A 124 22.03 -11.93 6.96
N THR A 125 22.36 -13.19 7.19
CA THR A 125 23.73 -13.70 7.07
C THR A 125 24.27 -13.68 5.65
N ASN A 126 23.41 -13.72 4.62
CA ASN A 126 23.84 -13.71 3.22
C ASN A 126 24.12 -12.29 2.72
N SER A 127 23.26 -11.33 3.09
CA SER A 127 23.36 -9.95 2.60
C SER A 127 24.17 -9.03 3.53
N GLY A 128 24.33 -9.40 4.81
CA GLY A 128 24.91 -8.55 5.84
C GLY A 128 24.04 -7.34 6.21
N LYS A 129 22.78 -7.31 5.77
CA LYS A 129 21.83 -6.20 6.02
C LYS A 129 20.80 -6.60 7.08
N PRO A 130 20.21 -5.63 7.80
CA PRO A 130 19.08 -5.89 8.69
C PRO A 130 17.95 -6.60 7.98
N VAL A 131 17.30 -7.53 8.69
CA VAL A 131 16.06 -8.15 8.18
C VAL A 131 14.96 -7.11 8.11
N ALA A 132 14.11 -7.22 7.10
CA ALA A 132 13.11 -6.20 6.81
C ALA A 132 11.85 -6.76 6.17
N TYR A 133 10.78 -5.96 6.26
CA TYR A 133 9.61 -6.02 5.38
C TYR A 133 9.45 -4.69 4.66
N ALA A 134 9.31 -4.75 3.33
CA ALA A 134 9.08 -3.58 2.49
C ALA A 134 7.58 -3.37 2.28
N ILE A 135 7.14 -2.11 2.32
CA ILE A 135 5.76 -1.73 2.02
C ILE A 135 5.68 -1.29 0.56
N HIS A 136 4.93 -2.06 -0.22
CA HIS A 136 4.61 -1.75 -1.62
C HIS A 136 3.18 -1.21 -1.66
N SER A 137 3.05 0.07 -1.98
CA SER A 137 1.78 0.75 -2.12
C SER A 137 1.70 1.42 -3.48
N PRO A 138 0.51 1.49 -4.11
CA PRO A 138 0.32 2.31 -5.29
C PRO A 138 0.58 3.78 -4.95
N MET A 139 0.77 4.61 -5.96
CA MET A 139 0.90 6.07 -5.77
C MET A 139 -0.37 6.58 -5.08
N ASN A 140 -0.19 7.21 -3.93
CA ASN A 140 -1.31 7.68 -3.12
C ASN A 140 -1.79 9.06 -3.57
N GLN A 141 -3.10 9.23 -3.52
CA GLN A 141 -3.77 10.51 -3.69
C GLN A 141 -4.09 11.04 -2.30
N MET A 142 -3.48 12.18 -1.94
CA MET A 142 -3.62 12.74 -0.60
C MET A 142 -4.88 13.61 -0.49
N LEU A 143 -5.29 13.93 0.74
CA LEU A 143 -6.47 14.74 1.03
C LEU A 143 -6.40 16.10 0.33
N LEU A 144 -7.45 16.43 -0.42
CA LEU A 144 -7.60 17.69 -1.15
C LEU A 144 -8.35 18.77 -0.37
N ALA A 145 -8.97 18.42 0.78
CA ALA A 145 -9.60 19.41 1.63
C ALA A 145 -8.57 20.46 2.09
N HIS A 146 -8.96 21.74 2.10
CA HIS A 146 -8.08 22.80 2.55
C HIS A 146 -7.67 22.56 4.02
N PRO A 147 -6.39 22.70 4.42
CA PRO A 147 -5.93 22.42 5.78
C PRO A 147 -6.68 23.17 6.88
N SER A 148 -7.15 24.39 6.61
CA SER A 148 -7.93 25.19 7.57
C SER A 148 -9.42 24.81 7.61
N SER A 149 -9.89 23.92 6.73
CA SER A 149 -11.27 23.46 6.75
C SER A 149 -11.52 22.52 7.92
N TRP A 150 -12.78 22.33 8.29
CA TRP A 150 -13.18 21.32 9.26
C TRP A 150 -12.63 19.93 8.90
N HIS A 151 -12.81 19.51 7.62
CA HIS A 151 -12.35 18.21 7.14
C HIS A 151 -10.82 18.08 7.21
N GLY A 152 -10.09 19.12 6.78
CA GLY A 152 -8.64 19.13 6.82
C GLY A 152 -8.08 19.02 8.24
N LYS A 153 -8.65 19.77 9.18
CA LYS A 153 -8.25 19.75 10.59
C LYS A 153 -8.55 18.41 11.27
N ARG A 154 -9.66 17.78 10.90
CA ARG A 154 -10.09 16.49 11.46
C ARG A 154 -9.31 15.30 10.89
N ALA A 155 -8.87 15.38 9.63
CA ALA A 155 -8.23 14.29 8.92
C ALA A 155 -6.77 14.61 8.55
N LYS A 156 -6.01 15.23 9.46
CA LYS A 156 -4.59 15.58 9.24
C LYS A 156 -3.74 14.40 8.79
N TYR A 157 -4.04 13.20 9.27
CA TYR A 157 -3.36 11.96 8.89
C TYR A 157 -3.38 11.70 7.38
N ALA A 158 -4.38 12.21 6.67
CA ALA A 158 -4.58 11.96 5.23
C ALA A 158 -3.77 12.91 4.31
N TYR A 159 -2.99 13.84 4.86
CA TYR A 159 -2.08 14.68 4.07
C TYR A 159 -0.75 14.00 3.75
N HIS A 160 -0.41 12.92 4.45
CA HIS A 160 0.81 12.17 4.21
C HIS A 160 0.50 10.68 4.08
N PRO A 161 1.15 9.97 3.14
CA PRO A 161 0.90 8.55 2.93
C PRO A 161 1.38 7.68 4.10
N PHE A 162 2.41 8.11 4.80
CA PHE A 162 2.98 7.35 5.92
C PHE A 162 3.20 8.23 7.14
N TRP A 163 3.03 7.61 8.30
CA TRP A 163 3.43 8.15 9.58
C TRP A 163 4.05 7.02 10.41
N VAL A 164 4.95 7.40 11.30
CA VAL A 164 5.48 6.51 12.32
C VAL A 164 5.34 7.16 13.69
N THR A 165 4.89 6.38 14.67
CA THR A 165 4.79 6.78 16.07
C THR A 165 5.38 5.68 16.96
N ALA A 166 5.80 6.03 18.18
CA ALA A 166 6.02 5.03 19.21
C ALA A 166 4.68 4.34 19.52
N HIS A 167 4.72 3.04 19.82
CA HIS A 167 3.53 2.29 20.19
C HIS A 167 2.92 2.80 21.49
N ARG A 168 1.60 2.91 21.52
CA ARG A 168 0.78 3.13 22.71
C ARG A 168 -0.55 2.41 22.59
N ASP A 169 -0.94 1.67 23.62
CA ASP A 169 -2.15 0.83 23.61
C ASP A 169 -3.43 1.60 23.33
N SER A 170 -3.50 2.87 23.74
CA SER A 170 -4.68 3.71 23.56
C SER A 170 -4.76 4.39 22.20
N GLU A 171 -3.70 4.34 21.38
CA GLU A 171 -3.65 5.02 20.08
C GLU A 171 -4.03 4.04 18.97
N LEU A 172 -5.34 3.89 18.74
CA LEU A 172 -5.89 2.88 17.86
C LEU A 172 -6.36 3.42 16.49
N TYR A 173 -6.77 4.67 16.43
CA TYR A 173 -7.41 5.25 15.24
C TYR A 173 -6.74 6.56 14.84
N ALA A 174 -6.33 6.70 13.57
CA ALA A 174 -5.61 7.87 13.08
C ALA A 174 -6.32 9.22 13.31
N ALA A 175 -7.65 9.21 13.32
CA ALA A 175 -8.46 10.41 13.61
C ALA A 175 -8.70 10.66 15.12
N GLY A 176 -8.08 9.84 16.00
CA GLY A 176 -8.23 9.94 17.45
C GLY A 176 -9.37 9.11 18.02
N ASP A 177 -9.65 9.27 19.33
CA ASP A 177 -10.54 8.38 20.10
C ASP A 177 -11.99 8.36 19.60
N TYR A 178 -12.48 9.47 19.10
CA TYR A 178 -13.88 9.59 18.68
C TYR A 178 -13.97 9.72 17.16
N THR A 179 -13.57 8.67 16.44
CA THR A 179 -13.44 8.66 14.96
C THR A 179 -14.71 9.07 14.23
N TYR A 180 -15.88 8.74 14.76
CA TYR A 180 -17.16 9.04 14.13
C TYR A 180 -17.55 10.52 14.22
N GLN A 181 -17.23 11.17 15.34
CA GLN A 181 -17.58 12.58 15.63
C GLN A 181 -16.38 13.37 16.18
N SER A 182 -15.16 13.07 15.72
CA SER A 182 -13.98 13.78 16.16
C SER A 182 -14.09 15.27 15.87
N LEU A 183 -13.76 16.07 16.87
CA LEU A 183 -13.62 17.52 16.71
C LEU A 183 -12.29 17.84 16.02
N PRO A 184 -12.23 18.91 15.25
CA PRO A 184 -10.96 19.40 14.74
C PRO A 184 -10.07 19.86 15.90
N ASP A 185 -8.76 19.68 15.74
CA ASP A 185 -7.73 20.14 16.71
C ASP A 185 -7.94 19.61 18.14
N ASN A 186 -8.39 18.37 18.28
CA ASN A 186 -8.65 17.74 19.60
C ASN A 186 -7.39 17.27 20.35
N ASN A 187 -6.20 17.46 19.79
CA ASN A 187 -4.90 17.00 20.32
C ASN A 187 -4.81 15.49 20.64
N SER A 188 -5.71 14.68 20.10
CA SER A 188 -5.80 13.24 20.29
C SER A 188 -5.89 12.49 18.97
N ASP A 189 -5.17 12.98 17.95
CA ASP A 189 -5.08 12.40 16.62
C ASP A 189 -3.63 12.07 16.25
N LEU A 190 -3.45 11.39 15.14
CA LEU A 190 -2.14 10.99 14.63
C LEU A 190 -1.17 12.17 14.45
N GLY A 191 -1.66 13.34 14.02
CA GLY A 191 -0.84 14.53 13.90
C GLY A 191 -0.28 14.97 15.26
N ALA A 192 -1.13 15.03 16.29
CA ALA A 192 -0.72 15.38 17.65
C ALA A 192 0.24 14.31 18.23
N TRP A 193 0.02 13.04 17.95
CA TRP A 193 0.92 11.97 18.41
C TRP A 193 2.29 12.07 17.76
N ALA A 194 2.37 12.38 16.47
CA ALA A 194 3.62 12.60 15.77
C ALA A 194 4.38 13.86 16.28
N ASP A 195 3.64 14.88 16.70
CA ASP A 195 4.23 16.13 17.24
C ASP A 195 4.93 15.95 18.59
N ARG A 196 4.67 14.85 19.31
CA ARG A 196 5.43 14.53 20.55
C ARG A 196 6.90 14.25 20.27
N LYS A 197 7.25 13.87 19.03
CA LYS A 197 8.63 13.52 18.64
C LYS A 197 9.23 12.40 19.49
N ASP A 198 8.38 11.44 19.90
CA ASP A 198 8.82 10.23 20.59
C ASP A 198 9.87 9.48 19.74
N SER A 199 10.79 8.73 20.40
CA SER A 199 11.76 7.90 19.69
C SER A 199 11.06 6.78 18.91
N THR A 200 11.46 6.56 17.66
CA THR A 200 10.95 5.52 16.76
C THR A 200 12.07 4.72 16.11
N GLU A 201 13.27 4.76 16.69
CA GLU A 201 14.43 3.98 16.26
C GLU A 201 14.69 2.88 17.28
N ASP A 202 14.78 1.64 16.79
CA ASP A 202 15.06 0.43 17.58
C ASP A 202 14.16 0.31 18.83
N THR A 203 12.85 0.50 18.61
CA THR A 203 11.83 0.47 19.66
C THR A 203 10.52 -0.10 19.15
N ASP A 204 9.53 -0.24 20.01
CA ASP A 204 8.18 -0.61 19.65
C ASP A 204 7.49 0.56 18.96
N ILE A 205 7.08 0.36 17.70
CA ILE A 205 6.57 1.39 16.80
C ILE A 205 5.25 0.99 16.15
N VAL A 206 4.49 1.99 15.73
CA VAL A 206 3.33 1.82 14.85
C VAL A 206 3.54 2.63 13.57
N ILE A 207 3.31 1.99 12.43
CA ILE A 207 3.24 2.64 11.13
C ILE A 207 1.78 2.84 10.76
N TRP A 208 1.46 4.04 10.31
CA TRP A 208 0.14 4.42 9.82
C TRP A 208 0.24 4.73 8.34
N HIS A 209 -0.47 3.96 7.54
CA HIS A 209 -0.47 4.13 6.09
C HIS A 209 -1.82 4.64 5.61
N SER A 210 -1.85 5.89 5.14
CA SER A 210 -3.02 6.49 4.52
C SER A 210 -3.10 6.12 3.05
N ILE A 211 -4.24 5.61 2.63
CA ILE A 211 -4.53 5.16 1.28
C ILE A 211 -5.79 5.87 0.82
N SER A 212 -5.74 6.59 -0.29
CA SER A 212 -6.87 7.37 -0.77
C SER A 212 -7.21 7.06 -2.22
N LEU A 213 -8.51 7.16 -2.51
CA LEU A 213 -9.06 7.21 -3.86
C LEU A 213 -9.69 8.59 -4.06
N THR A 214 -9.23 9.33 -5.07
CA THR A 214 -9.91 10.53 -5.54
C THR A 214 -10.91 10.12 -6.61
N HIS A 215 -12.18 10.16 -6.28
CA HIS A 215 -13.24 9.76 -7.18
C HIS A 215 -13.78 10.98 -7.93
N ASN A 216 -13.42 11.07 -9.20
CA ASN A 216 -14.01 11.98 -10.18
C ASN A 216 -15.00 11.16 -11.02
N PRO A 217 -16.31 11.16 -10.70
CA PRO A 217 -17.28 10.29 -11.34
C PRO A 217 -17.32 10.44 -12.86
N ARG A 218 -17.52 9.30 -13.53
CA ARG A 218 -17.73 9.17 -14.97
C ARG A 218 -19.17 8.77 -15.24
N THR A 219 -19.61 8.88 -16.47
CA THR A 219 -20.93 8.38 -16.89
C THR A 219 -21.09 6.88 -16.67
N GLU A 220 -19.98 6.12 -16.79
CA GLU A 220 -19.90 4.67 -16.54
C GLU A 220 -20.07 4.28 -15.08
N ASP A 221 -19.92 5.22 -14.16
CA ASP A 221 -20.12 4.99 -12.74
C ASP A 221 -21.59 5.08 -12.32
N TYR A 222 -22.50 5.51 -13.22
CA TYR A 222 -23.92 5.68 -12.94
C TYR A 222 -24.76 4.54 -13.52
N PRO A 223 -25.76 4.00 -12.81
CA PRO A 223 -26.09 4.28 -11.39
C PRO A 223 -25.28 3.43 -10.39
N VAL A 224 -24.68 2.33 -10.84
CA VAL A 224 -23.88 1.39 -10.03
C VAL A 224 -22.45 1.40 -10.54
N MET A 225 -21.51 1.67 -9.64
CA MET A 225 -20.11 1.84 -9.98
C MET A 225 -19.41 0.51 -10.31
N PRO A 226 -18.57 0.47 -11.36
CA PRO A 226 -17.56 -0.57 -11.49
C PRO A 226 -16.69 -0.64 -10.22
N CYS A 227 -16.13 -1.82 -9.95
CA CYS A 227 -15.31 -2.02 -8.77
C CYS A 227 -13.89 -1.50 -8.98
N ASP A 228 -13.46 -0.52 -8.18
CA ASP A 228 -12.07 -0.11 -8.09
C ASP A 228 -11.33 -0.93 -7.04
N THR A 229 -10.07 -1.26 -7.31
CA THR A 229 -9.26 -2.10 -6.42
C THR A 229 -7.91 -1.46 -6.13
N ILE A 230 -7.57 -1.34 -4.83
CA ILE A 230 -6.25 -0.94 -4.36
C ILE A 230 -5.63 -2.14 -3.64
N THR A 231 -4.33 -2.34 -3.80
CA THR A 231 -3.59 -3.36 -3.06
C THR A 231 -2.33 -2.76 -2.44
N VAL A 232 -2.19 -2.92 -1.14
CA VAL A 232 -0.96 -2.65 -0.39
C VAL A 232 -0.35 -3.97 0.01
N SER A 233 0.96 -4.12 -0.17
CA SER A 233 1.65 -5.37 0.13
C SER A 233 2.83 -5.12 1.06
N LEU A 234 2.93 -5.94 2.10
CA LEU A 234 4.14 -6.08 2.91
C LEU A 234 4.86 -7.33 2.43
N LYS A 235 6.11 -7.17 1.99
CA LYS A 235 6.91 -8.27 1.45
C LYS A 235 8.25 -8.38 2.16
N PRO A 236 8.75 -9.60 2.40
CA PRO A 236 10.09 -9.79 2.93
C PRO A 236 11.15 -9.05 2.10
N SER A 237 12.08 -8.42 2.76
CA SER A 237 13.21 -7.73 2.16
C SER A 237 14.50 -8.09 2.91
N GLY A 238 15.07 -9.23 2.57
CA GLY A 238 16.19 -9.80 3.30
C GLY A 238 15.81 -10.46 4.64
N PHE A 239 14.54 -10.84 4.81
CA PHE A 239 14.09 -11.56 6.00
C PHE A 239 14.51 -13.05 5.96
N PHE A 240 14.45 -13.67 4.81
CA PHE A 240 14.83 -15.07 4.60
C PHE A 240 16.20 -15.21 3.93
N GLY A 241 16.86 -16.35 4.11
CA GLY A 241 18.12 -16.69 3.43
C GLY A 241 17.93 -17.05 1.95
N GLN A 242 16.72 -17.46 1.58
CA GLN A 242 16.31 -17.81 0.22
C GLN A 242 14.80 -17.66 0.06
N ASN A 243 14.25 -17.93 -1.12
CA ASN A 243 12.80 -17.88 -1.34
C ASN A 243 12.09 -18.92 -0.47
N PRO A 244 11.23 -18.51 0.50
CA PRO A 244 10.54 -19.45 1.39
C PRO A 244 9.53 -20.35 0.65
N ALA A 245 9.09 -19.98 -0.54
CA ALA A 245 8.17 -20.80 -1.32
C ALA A 245 8.82 -22.07 -1.92
N LEU A 246 10.14 -22.19 -1.87
CA LEU A 246 10.84 -23.41 -2.35
C LEU A 246 10.54 -24.65 -1.50
N ASP A 247 10.16 -24.49 -0.24
CA ASP A 247 9.82 -25.59 0.67
C ASP A 247 8.37 -26.11 0.48
N VAL A 248 7.59 -25.42 -0.34
CA VAL A 248 6.18 -25.80 -0.56
C VAL A 248 6.12 -27.01 -1.47
N PRO A 249 5.45 -28.11 -1.05
CA PRO A 249 5.26 -29.28 -1.90
C PRO A 249 4.50 -28.92 -3.18
N GLN A 250 4.78 -29.62 -4.26
CA GLN A 250 4.00 -29.48 -5.48
C GLN A 250 2.53 -29.74 -5.22
N SER A 251 1.67 -28.95 -5.86
CA SER A 251 0.22 -29.11 -5.72
C SER A 251 -0.20 -30.51 -6.23
N THR A 252 -0.89 -31.26 -5.36
CA THR A 252 -1.49 -32.56 -5.69
C THR A 252 -2.97 -32.44 -6.03
N GLN A 253 -3.45 -31.25 -6.35
CA GLN A 253 -4.86 -31.02 -6.67
C GLN A 253 -5.29 -31.82 -7.89
N ARG A 254 -5.89 -32.97 -7.67
CA ARG A 254 -6.49 -33.83 -8.72
C ARG A 254 -7.72 -33.19 -9.36
N SER A 255 -8.33 -32.20 -8.73
CA SER A 255 -9.49 -31.46 -9.22
C SER A 255 -9.13 -30.27 -10.11
N ASN A 256 -7.85 -29.96 -10.28
CA ASN A 256 -7.42 -28.93 -11.20
C ASN A 256 -7.73 -29.38 -12.63
N GLY A 257 -8.70 -28.72 -13.28
CA GLY A 257 -9.06 -28.98 -14.68
C GLY A 257 -8.02 -28.48 -15.69
N SER A 258 -6.91 -27.89 -15.25
CA SER A 258 -5.81 -27.48 -16.12
C SER A 258 -5.14 -28.71 -16.72
N ARG A 259 -4.91 -28.70 -18.02
CA ARG A 259 -4.16 -29.74 -18.74
C ARG A 259 -2.81 -29.19 -19.17
N LEU A 260 -1.80 -30.05 -19.19
CA LEU A 260 -0.54 -29.71 -19.83
C LEU A 260 -0.78 -29.43 -21.31
N VAL A 261 -0.01 -28.50 -21.89
CA VAL A 261 -0.09 -28.12 -23.29
C VAL A 261 0.14 -29.34 -24.21
N GLU A 262 0.92 -30.31 -23.75
CA GLU A 262 1.19 -31.57 -24.44
C GLU A 262 -0.07 -32.44 -24.61
N ASP A 263 -1.05 -32.29 -23.74
CA ASP A 263 -2.33 -33.02 -23.81
C ASP A 263 -3.31 -32.34 -24.78
N THR A 264 -3.02 -31.16 -25.24
CA THR A 264 -3.74 -30.49 -26.29
C THR A 264 -2.99 -30.79 -27.59
N ALA A 265 -3.63 -31.38 -28.60
CA ALA A 265 -3.05 -31.65 -29.89
C ALA A 265 -2.63 -30.36 -30.63
N LEU A 266 -1.69 -29.63 -30.08
CA LEU A 266 -1.03 -28.52 -30.78
C LEU A 266 -0.08 -29.17 -31.81
N PRO A 267 -0.09 -28.71 -33.04
CA PRO A 267 0.84 -29.23 -34.07
C PRO A 267 2.26 -29.00 -33.55
N VAL A 268 3.03 -30.07 -33.46
CA VAL A 268 4.46 -30.01 -33.18
C VAL A 268 5.07 -29.11 -34.25
N ALA A 269 5.68 -27.99 -33.83
CA ALA A 269 6.39 -27.12 -34.76
C ALA A 269 7.45 -27.95 -35.46
N VAL A 270 7.41 -27.99 -36.78
CA VAL A 270 8.38 -28.73 -37.60
C VAL A 270 9.78 -28.20 -37.27
N GLY A 271 10.61 -29.01 -36.59
CA GLY A 271 11.94 -28.64 -36.15
C GLY A 271 12.09 -28.29 -34.68
N GLY A 272 11.02 -28.32 -33.88
CA GLY A 272 11.08 -28.12 -32.41
C GLY A 272 11.42 -29.43 -31.71
N GLN A 273 12.47 -29.44 -30.93
CA GLN A 273 12.63 -30.44 -29.88
C GLN A 273 11.43 -30.28 -28.93
N SER A 274 10.69 -31.36 -28.67
CA SER A 274 9.70 -31.39 -27.62
C SER A 274 10.36 -30.87 -26.34
N CYS A 275 9.67 -29.98 -25.63
CA CYS A 275 10.08 -29.62 -24.28
C CYS A 275 9.88 -30.87 -23.41
N GLY A 276 10.81 -31.78 -23.51
CA GLY A 276 10.82 -33.03 -22.75
C GLY A 276 10.89 -32.68 -21.28
N THR A 277 10.10 -33.39 -20.50
CA THR A 277 10.22 -33.47 -19.08
C THR A 277 11.69 -33.63 -18.70
N ARG A 278 12.33 -32.54 -18.30
CA ARG A 278 13.57 -32.63 -17.53
C ARG A 278 13.21 -33.23 -16.20
N GLU A 279 13.43 -34.52 -16.04
CA GLU A 279 13.60 -35.09 -14.71
C GLU A 279 14.69 -34.25 -14.01
N SER A 280 14.31 -33.45 -13.05
CA SER A 280 15.25 -32.83 -12.14
C SER A 280 15.81 -33.94 -11.27
N LYS A 281 17.00 -34.42 -11.62
CA LYS A 281 17.84 -35.10 -10.64
C LYS A 281 18.39 -34.00 -9.73
N LEU A 282 17.83 -33.90 -8.56
CA LEU A 282 18.50 -33.40 -7.36
C LEU A 282 19.24 -34.55 -6.71
#